data_3f55d31a75c986338186e543581dbaf3
#
_entry.id   3f55d31a75c986338186e543581dbaf3
#
_cell.length_a   1.000
_cell.length_b   1.000
_cell.length_c   1.000
_cell.angle_alpha   90.00
_cell.angle_beta   90.00
_cell.angle_gamma   90.00
#
_symmetry.space_group_name_H-M   'P 1'
#
loop_
_entity.id
_entity.type
_entity.pdbx_description
1 polymer ?
#
loop_
_entity_poly.entity_id
_entity_poly.type
_entity_poly.pdbx_seq_one_letter_code
_entity_poly.pdbx_strand_id
1 'polypeptide(L)'
;MRRLFDASATAVVAASSAAAKRHGSVQPSEFVFAPAPGEEEAMRNGVKMNLFQAVNSGLDHALSKERTVLLGEDVAFGGVFRCTLDLRKKHGPQKVFDSPLTEQGIVGFAVGMAAVGWHPIAEVQFADYIFPAFDQIVNEAAKYRFRTGSNFHCGMLIRAPCSAVGHGGIYHSQSVEGYFTHCPGLKIVMPSSPSEAKGLLLKCVEENDPCIFFEPKILYRSAVEEVNPDYYTLPLGKGRILVEGRDVTMVTYGSQVYVAAKAAEMARKEGISVELIDLRSLLPWDRQLVADSVKKTGKVIVTHEAPKTSGYGAELVSSITEDCFLSLEAPPTRVCGLDTPFPLHERLYLPNELKLLDAIKSVVHF
;
A
#
# COMPACT_ATOMS: atom_id res chain seq x y z
N MET A 1 17.31 22.10 -23.97
CA MET A 1 17.07 21.44 -22.71
C MET A 1 15.76 20.64 -22.63
N ARG A 2 14.57 21.13 -23.07
CA ARG A 2 13.29 20.37 -23.03
C ARG A 2 13.30 19.01 -23.77
N ARG A 3 14.04 18.85 -24.86
CA ARG A 3 14.06 17.60 -25.66
C ARG A 3 14.92 16.47 -25.06
N LEU A 4 15.84 16.76 -24.15
CA LEU A 4 16.69 15.75 -23.51
C LEU A 4 15.99 15.04 -22.34
N PHE A 5 15.07 15.73 -21.67
CA PHE A 5 14.30 15.13 -20.56
C PHE A 5 13.18 14.18 -21.04
N ASP A 6 12.55 14.48 -22.19
CA ASP A 6 11.50 13.60 -22.73
C ASP A 6 12.04 12.23 -23.19
N ALA A 7 13.27 12.17 -23.70
CA ALA A 7 13.87 10.91 -24.15
C ALA A 7 14.32 9.99 -23.00
N SER A 8 14.79 10.56 -21.88
CA SER A 8 15.25 9.78 -20.74
C SER A 8 14.10 9.17 -19.92
N ALA A 9 13.02 9.92 -19.71
CA ALA A 9 11.84 9.44 -18.98
C ALA A 9 11.12 8.30 -19.74
N THR A 10 11.04 8.42 -21.08
CA THR A 10 10.42 7.38 -21.93
C THR A 10 11.26 6.11 -21.98
N ALA A 11 12.60 6.22 -21.97
CA ALA A 11 13.51 5.08 -21.99
C ALA A 11 13.50 4.29 -20.67
N VAL A 12 13.44 4.97 -19.51
CA VAL A 12 13.37 4.31 -18.19
C VAL A 12 12.04 3.55 -18.03
N VAL A 13 10.93 4.13 -18.50
CA VAL A 13 9.60 3.50 -18.44
C VAL A 13 9.48 2.29 -19.38
N ALA A 14 10.05 2.36 -20.57
CA ALA A 14 10.06 1.23 -21.51
C ALA A 14 10.95 0.08 -21.01
N ALA A 15 12.07 0.39 -20.36
CA ALA A 15 12.99 -0.60 -19.79
C ALA A 15 12.34 -1.37 -18.62
N SER A 16 11.53 -0.72 -17.74
CA SER A 16 10.87 -1.38 -16.62
C SER A 16 9.82 -2.39 -17.09
N SER A 17 9.03 -2.04 -18.10
CA SER A 17 8.03 -2.94 -18.70
C SER A 17 8.66 -4.13 -19.45
N ALA A 18 9.82 -3.94 -20.07
CA ALA A 18 10.55 -4.99 -20.76
C ALA A 18 11.35 -5.91 -19.81
N ALA A 19 11.86 -5.36 -18.69
CA ALA A 19 12.55 -6.13 -17.66
C ALA A 19 11.62 -7.08 -16.90
N ALA A 20 10.40 -6.63 -16.59
CA ALA A 20 9.38 -7.46 -15.95
C ALA A 20 9.03 -8.70 -16.81
N LYS A 21 8.96 -8.56 -18.13
CA LYS A 21 8.71 -9.66 -19.07
C LYS A 21 9.86 -10.66 -19.20
N ARG A 22 11.11 -10.27 -18.86
CA ARG A 22 12.29 -11.13 -19.04
C ARG A 22 12.56 -12.11 -17.90
N HIS A 23 11.89 -11.98 -16.75
CA HIS A 23 12.25 -12.74 -15.54
C HIS A 23 11.13 -13.59 -14.94
N GLY A 24 10.06 -13.87 -15.67
CA GLY A 24 8.97 -14.72 -15.17
C GLY A 24 8.32 -14.17 -13.88
N SER A 25 8.32 -12.84 -13.69
CA SER A 25 7.64 -12.20 -12.58
C SER A 25 6.14 -12.39 -12.69
N VAL A 26 5.49 -12.59 -11.54
CA VAL A 26 4.03 -12.67 -11.46
C VAL A 26 3.43 -11.39 -12.05
N GLN A 27 2.47 -11.55 -12.98
CA GLN A 27 1.80 -10.41 -13.60
C GLN A 27 0.50 -10.12 -12.86
N PRO A 28 0.36 -8.97 -12.20
CA PRO A 28 -0.87 -8.60 -11.50
C PRO A 28 -2.13 -8.67 -12.37
N SER A 29 -2.02 -8.35 -13.66
CA SER A 29 -3.12 -8.42 -14.62
C SER A 29 -3.67 -9.83 -14.89
N GLU A 30 -2.98 -10.88 -14.44
CA GLU A 30 -3.47 -12.27 -14.51
C GLU A 30 -4.49 -12.58 -13.40
N PHE A 31 -4.60 -11.72 -12.38
CA PHE A 31 -5.47 -11.91 -11.23
C PHE A 31 -6.55 -10.84 -11.20
N VAL A 32 -7.79 -11.25 -11.16
CA VAL A 32 -8.95 -10.39 -10.91
C VAL A 32 -9.67 -10.94 -9.69
N PHE A 33 -9.72 -10.14 -8.64
CA PHE A 33 -10.37 -10.52 -7.41
C PHE A 33 -11.76 -9.89 -7.33
N ALA A 34 -12.77 -10.69 -6.93
CA ALA A 34 -14.09 -10.15 -6.67
C ALA A 34 -14.07 -9.15 -5.50
N PRO A 35 -14.88 -8.08 -5.50
CA PRO A 35 -14.97 -7.15 -4.37
C PRO A 35 -15.36 -7.90 -3.08
N ALA A 36 -14.96 -7.37 -1.93
CA ALA A 36 -15.43 -7.94 -0.67
C ALA A 36 -16.95 -7.77 -0.54
N PRO A 37 -17.64 -8.64 0.22
CA PRO A 37 -19.06 -8.48 0.46
C PRO A 37 -19.40 -7.10 1.02
N GLY A 38 -20.33 -6.39 0.36
CA GLY A 38 -20.72 -5.01 0.68
C GLY A 38 -19.85 -3.91 0.04
N GLU A 39 -18.86 -4.30 -0.78
CA GLU A 39 -17.97 -3.37 -1.49
C GLU A 39 -18.20 -3.38 -3.02
N GLU A 40 -19.30 -3.94 -3.49
CA GLU A 40 -19.62 -4.07 -4.92
C GLU A 40 -19.68 -2.72 -5.64
N GLU A 41 -19.94 -1.63 -4.90
CA GLU A 41 -19.94 -0.27 -5.42
C GLU A 41 -18.59 0.14 -6.01
N ALA A 42 -17.48 -0.41 -5.51
CA ALA A 42 -16.13 -0.11 -5.98
C ALA A 42 -15.89 -0.49 -7.45
N MET A 43 -16.66 -1.43 -7.98
CA MET A 43 -16.53 -1.93 -9.36
C MET A 43 -17.79 -1.64 -10.20
N ARG A 44 -18.82 -1.01 -9.62
CA ARG A 44 -20.08 -0.71 -10.29
C ARG A 44 -19.89 0.23 -11.47
N ASN A 45 -20.48 -0.10 -12.62
CA ASN A 45 -20.31 0.66 -13.87
C ASN A 45 -18.84 0.92 -14.23
N GLY A 46 -17.96 -0.04 -13.89
CA GLY A 46 -16.52 0.12 -13.91
C GLY A 46 -15.96 0.54 -15.26
N VAL A 47 -14.92 1.35 -15.19
CA VAL A 47 -14.07 1.70 -16.33
C VAL A 47 -12.70 1.07 -16.07
N LYS A 48 -12.13 0.47 -17.09
CA LYS A 48 -10.80 -0.14 -16.97
C LYS A 48 -9.73 0.89 -16.61
N MET A 49 -9.16 0.75 -15.43
CA MET A 49 -8.10 1.62 -14.91
C MET A 49 -6.93 0.79 -14.39
N ASN A 50 -5.72 1.31 -14.56
CA ASN A 50 -4.59 0.84 -13.76
C ASN A 50 -4.52 1.61 -12.43
N LEU A 51 -3.60 1.20 -11.54
CA LEU A 51 -3.55 1.74 -10.19
C LEU A 51 -3.26 3.25 -10.19
N PHE A 52 -2.34 3.78 -11.04
CA PHE A 52 -2.09 5.22 -11.06
C PHE A 52 -3.29 6.03 -11.57
N GLN A 53 -4.08 5.48 -12.51
CA GLN A 53 -5.30 6.12 -13.01
C GLN A 53 -6.40 6.13 -11.93
N ALA A 54 -6.51 5.06 -11.15
CA ALA A 54 -7.44 4.98 -10.03
C ALA A 54 -7.07 5.97 -8.90
N VAL A 55 -5.77 6.09 -8.57
CA VAL A 55 -5.26 7.13 -7.67
C VAL A 55 -5.56 8.53 -8.21
N ASN A 56 -5.29 8.79 -9.48
CA ASN A 56 -5.61 10.07 -10.13
C ASN A 56 -7.11 10.40 -10.02
N SER A 57 -7.98 9.43 -10.31
CA SER A 57 -9.43 9.58 -10.17
C SER A 57 -9.83 9.87 -8.71
N GLY A 58 -9.23 9.19 -7.74
CA GLY A 58 -9.44 9.48 -6.32
C GLY A 58 -9.02 10.89 -5.93
N LEU A 59 -7.84 11.33 -6.37
CA LEU A 59 -7.34 12.69 -6.13
C LEU A 59 -8.24 13.76 -6.78
N ASP A 60 -8.74 13.50 -7.97
CA ASP A 60 -9.68 14.38 -8.67
C ASP A 60 -10.97 14.61 -7.87
N HIS A 61 -11.56 13.54 -7.34
CA HIS A 61 -12.71 13.65 -6.45
C HIS A 61 -12.37 14.36 -5.14
N ALA A 62 -11.23 14.06 -4.53
CA ALA A 62 -10.78 14.70 -3.30
C ALA A 62 -10.62 16.22 -3.47
N LEU A 63 -9.96 16.65 -4.55
CA LEU A 63 -9.72 18.06 -4.87
C LEU A 63 -10.99 18.83 -5.23
N SER A 64 -12.09 18.16 -5.54
CA SER A 64 -13.39 18.82 -5.73
C SER A 64 -13.98 19.33 -4.42
N LYS A 65 -13.52 18.84 -3.27
CA LYS A 65 -13.88 19.37 -1.94
C LYS A 65 -13.20 20.73 -1.71
N GLU A 66 -13.89 21.67 -1.04
CA GLU A 66 -13.45 23.07 -0.94
C GLU A 66 -12.08 23.24 -0.29
N ARG A 67 -11.85 22.61 0.86
CA ARG A 67 -10.63 22.75 1.68
C ARG A 67 -9.61 21.65 1.47
N THR A 68 -9.60 21.02 0.30
CA THR A 68 -8.61 20.00 -0.04
C THR A 68 -7.59 20.56 -1.02
N VAL A 69 -6.30 20.34 -0.73
CA VAL A 69 -5.17 20.71 -1.58
C VAL A 69 -4.21 19.55 -1.75
N LEU A 70 -3.48 19.56 -2.85
CA LEU A 70 -2.41 18.61 -3.14
C LEU A 70 -1.09 19.37 -3.28
N LEU A 71 -0.10 18.97 -2.51
CA LEU A 71 1.25 19.56 -2.54
C LEU A 71 2.32 18.48 -2.50
N GLY A 72 3.49 18.79 -3.03
CA GLY A 72 4.62 17.88 -3.07
C GLY A 72 5.59 18.27 -4.18
N GLU A 73 6.54 17.39 -4.43
CA GLU A 73 7.53 17.60 -5.50
C GLU A 73 6.93 17.20 -6.85
N ASP A 74 7.04 18.08 -7.85
CA ASP A 74 6.62 17.82 -9.22
C ASP A 74 5.12 17.48 -9.42
N VAL A 75 4.28 17.64 -8.40
CA VAL A 75 2.85 17.30 -8.46
C VAL A 75 2.08 18.17 -9.44
N ALA A 76 2.55 19.39 -9.67
CA ALA A 76 1.90 20.36 -10.54
C ALA A 76 1.94 19.98 -12.03
N PHE A 77 2.96 19.25 -12.48
CA PHE A 77 3.03 18.78 -13.87
C PHE A 77 2.55 17.33 -14.07
N GLY A 78 2.15 16.65 -12.98
CA GLY A 78 1.61 15.30 -13.02
C GLY A 78 2.34 14.27 -12.18
N GLY A 79 3.41 14.65 -11.49
CA GLY A 79 4.24 13.78 -10.67
C GLY A 79 5.08 12.79 -11.47
N VAL A 80 6.08 12.20 -10.83
CA VAL A 80 7.00 11.23 -11.45
C VAL A 80 6.25 9.98 -11.93
N PHE A 81 5.26 9.53 -11.18
CA PHE A 81 4.45 8.36 -11.49
C PHE A 81 3.14 8.66 -12.21
N ARG A 82 2.88 9.93 -12.54
CA ARG A 82 1.70 10.41 -13.29
C ARG A 82 0.38 10.32 -12.50
N CYS A 83 0.43 10.13 -11.19
CA CYS A 83 -0.77 10.08 -10.36
C CYS A 83 -1.51 11.41 -10.26
N THR A 84 -0.82 12.54 -10.51
CA THR A 84 -1.40 13.89 -10.42
C THR A 84 -1.58 14.58 -11.80
N LEU A 85 -1.51 13.79 -12.88
CA LEU A 85 -1.59 14.29 -14.26
C LEU A 85 -2.89 15.09 -14.47
N ASP A 86 -2.76 16.28 -15.10
CA ASP A 86 -3.83 17.22 -15.42
C ASP A 86 -4.61 17.82 -14.23
N LEU A 87 -4.35 17.41 -12.98
CA LEU A 87 -5.10 17.89 -11.81
C LEU A 87 -4.91 19.40 -11.57
N ARG A 88 -3.70 19.94 -11.75
CA ARG A 88 -3.48 21.39 -11.65
C ARG A 88 -4.24 22.16 -12.72
N LYS A 89 -4.34 21.63 -13.93
CA LYS A 89 -5.10 22.26 -15.02
C LYS A 89 -6.59 22.30 -14.69
N LYS A 90 -7.11 21.23 -14.05
CA LYS A 90 -8.52 21.08 -13.70
C LYS A 90 -8.91 21.90 -12.45
N HIS A 91 -8.11 21.85 -11.40
CA HIS A 91 -8.46 22.41 -10.08
C HIS A 91 -7.77 23.76 -9.77
N GLY A 92 -6.79 24.16 -10.59
CA GLY A 92 -6.07 25.42 -10.43
C GLY A 92 -4.82 25.35 -9.56
N PRO A 93 -3.95 26.37 -9.65
CA PRO A 93 -2.66 26.40 -8.96
C PRO A 93 -2.76 26.58 -7.44
N GLN A 94 -3.89 27.07 -6.92
CA GLN A 94 -4.14 27.18 -5.49
C GLN A 94 -4.42 25.81 -4.85
N LYS A 95 -4.93 24.83 -5.60
CA LYS A 95 -5.25 23.50 -5.10
C LYS A 95 -4.19 22.47 -5.40
N VAL A 96 -3.38 22.66 -6.46
CA VAL A 96 -2.32 21.73 -6.83
C VAL A 96 -1.05 22.53 -7.11
N PHE A 97 -0.06 22.41 -6.24
CA PHE A 97 1.17 23.20 -6.33
C PHE A 97 2.41 22.44 -5.88
N ASP A 98 3.53 22.76 -6.52
CA ASP A 98 4.83 22.20 -6.16
C ASP A 98 5.37 22.84 -4.89
N SER A 99 6.10 22.05 -4.13
CA SER A 99 6.94 22.47 -3.00
C SER A 99 8.41 22.43 -3.39
N PRO A 100 9.30 23.09 -2.64
CA PRO A 100 10.72 22.77 -2.68
C PRO A 100 10.99 21.31 -2.31
N LEU A 101 12.16 20.79 -2.71
CA LEU A 101 12.68 19.45 -2.35
C LEU A 101 13.03 19.41 -0.85
N THR A 102 12.02 19.32 -0.01
CA THR A 102 12.16 19.25 1.45
C THR A 102 10.97 18.51 2.04
N GLU A 103 11.09 17.22 2.27
CA GLU A 103 10.00 16.40 2.76
C GLU A 103 9.58 16.79 4.18
N GLN A 104 10.54 17.23 5.02
CA GLN A 104 10.27 17.84 6.31
C GLN A 104 9.36 19.07 6.17
N GLY A 105 9.67 19.95 5.23
CA GLY A 105 8.89 21.16 4.95
C GLY A 105 7.52 20.84 4.39
N ILE A 106 7.41 19.87 3.46
CA ILE A 106 6.15 19.41 2.85
C ILE A 106 5.18 18.95 3.94
N VAL A 107 5.63 18.02 4.79
CA VAL A 107 4.78 17.46 5.86
C VAL A 107 4.51 18.48 6.95
N GLY A 108 5.51 19.27 7.37
CA GLY A 108 5.33 20.33 8.36
C GLY A 108 4.33 21.40 7.93
N PHE A 109 4.37 21.80 6.65
CA PHE A 109 3.38 22.71 6.07
C PHE A 109 1.98 22.08 6.05
N ALA A 110 1.87 20.81 5.69
CA ALA A 110 0.61 20.08 5.69
C ALA A 110 0.01 19.97 7.12
N VAL A 111 0.83 19.72 8.15
CA VAL A 111 0.39 19.76 9.57
C VAL A 111 -0.21 21.12 9.91
N GLY A 112 0.46 22.20 9.52
CA GLY A 112 -0.05 23.57 9.74
C GLY A 112 -1.39 23.81 9.04
N MET A 113 -1.54 23.37 7.80
CA MET A 113 -2.80 23.46 7.05
C MET A 113 -3.94 22.65 7.71
N ALA A 114 -3.63 21.42 8.13
CA ALA A 114 -4.61 20.59 8.82
C ALA A 114 -5.07 21.20 10.14
N ALA A 115 -4.15 21.83 10.88
CA ALA A 115 -4.45 22.52 12.13
C ALA A 115 -5.45 23.68 11.99
N VAL A 116 -5.52 24.32 10.81
CA VAL A 116 -6.49 25.38 10.50
C VAL A 116 -7.70 24.88 9.68
N GLY A 117 -7.93 23.57 9.66
CA GLY A 117 -9.12 22.94 9.12
C GLY A 117 -9.11 22.71 7.60
N TRP A 118 -7.95 22.63 6.99
CA TRP A 118 -7.77 22.11 5.63
C TRP A 118 -7.54 20.59 5.65
N HIS A 119 -7.72 19.94 4.52
CA HIS A 119 -7.38 18.54 4.29
C HIS A 119 -6.25 18.46 3.25
N PRO A 120 -4.99 18.70 3.64
CA PRO A 120 -3.86 18.62 2.72
C PRO A 120 -3.56 17.17 2.36
N ILE A 121 -3.25 16.95 1.08
CA ILE A 121 -2.68 15.74 0.54
C ILE A 121 -1.22 16.05 0.24
N ALA A 122 -0.32 15.55 1.07
CA ALA A 122 1.12 15.73 0.93
C ALA A 122 1.73 14.53 0.21
N GLU A 123 2.31 14.75 -0.98
CA GLU A 123 3.03 13.70 -1.70
C GLU A 123 4.52 13.75 -1.35
N VAL A 124 5.02 12.67 -0.78
CA VAL A 124 6.45 12.36 -0.68
C VAL A 124 6.79 11.51 -1.90
N GLN A 125 7.67 11.98 -2.77
CA GLN A 125 7.89 11.42 -4.11
C GLN A 125 8.29 9.95 -4.12
N PHE A 126 9.01 9.48 -3.07
CA PHE A 126 9.34 8.08 -2.79
C PHE A 126 9.31 7.87 -1.28
N ALA A 127 8.80 6.74 -0.84
CA ALA A 127 8.77 6.38 0.58
C ALA A 127 10.18 6.29 1.20
N ASP A 128 11.20 6.02 0.38
CA ASP A 128 12.61 6.06 0.78
C ASP A 128 13.04 7.42 1.33
N TYR A 129 12.39 8.50 0.92
CA TYR A 129 12.65 9.89 1.33
C TYR A 129 11.65 10.44 2.34
N ILE A 130 10.81 9.59 2.94
CA ILE A 130 9.88 10.01 4.00
C ILE A 130 10.60 10.32 5.33
N PHE A 131 11.80 9.79 5.54
CA PHE A 131 12.52 9.88 6.81
C PHE A 131 12.91 11.31 7.22
N PRO A 132 13.26 12.28 6.35
CA PRO A 132 13.44 13.67 6.77
C PRO A 132 12.20 14.29 7.44
N ALA A 133 10.99 13.79 7.11
CA ALA A 133 9.73 14.22 7.71
C ALA A 133 9.28 13.36 8.90
N PHE A 134 10.10 12.44 9.38
CA PHE A 134 9.73 11.48 10.43
C PHE A 134 9.23 12.16 11.69
N ASP A 135 9.92 13.21 12.14
CA ASP A 135 9.54 14.00 13.31
C ASP A 135 8.15 14.63 13.13
N GLN A 136 7.90 15.29 11.99
CA GLN A 136 6.63 15.93 11.68
C GLN A 136 5.47 14.93 11.64
N ILE A 137 5.73 13.71 11.19
CA ILE A 137 4.73 12.64 11.16
C ILE A 137 4.47 12.09 12.56
N VAL A 138 5.52 11.67 13.26
CA VAL A 138 5.43 10.90 14.51
C VAL A 138 5.18 11.79 15.73
N ASN A 139 5.85 12.93 15.83
CA ASN A 139 5.76 13.81 16.98
C ASN A 139 4.72 14.90 16.83
N GLU A 140 4.46 15.39 15.62
CA GLU A 140 3.48 16.44 15.41
C GLU A 140 2.12 15.90 14.94
N ALA A 141 2.03 15.31 13.75
CA ALA A 141 0.75 14.88 13.18
C ALA A 141 0.06 13.80 14.04
N ALA A 142 0.76 12.71 14.33
CA ALA A 142 0.19 11.57 15.06
C ALA A 142 -0.30 11.91 16.46
N LYS A 143 0.40 12.82 17.14
CA LYS A 143 0.09 13.23 18.54
C LYS A 143 -0.85 14.42 18.63
N TYR A 144 -1.21 15.04 17.53
CA TYR A 144 -1.91 16.32 17.50
C TYR A 144 -3.25 16.28 18.27
N ARG A 145 -4.11 15.30 17.97
CA ARG A 145 -5.37 15.10 18.68
C ARG A 145 -5.15 14.85 20.18
N PHE A 146 -4.23 13.97 20.55
CA PHE A 146 -3.95 13.65 21.94
C PHE A 146 -3.42 14.87 22.70
N ARG A 147 -2.44 15.57 22.13
CA ARG A 147 -1.81 16.78 22.73
C ARG A 147 -2.84 17.88 23.00
N THR A 148 -3.85 18.01 22.16
CA THR A 148 -4.89 19.06 22.29
C THR A 148 -6.12 18.60 23.06
N GLY A 149 -6.11 17.42 23.68
CA GLY A 149 -7.26 16.88 24.39
C GLY A 149 -8.49 16.69 23.49
N SER A 150 -8.27 16.35 22.22
CA SER A 150 -9.30 16.20 21.17
C SER A 150 -10.01 17.50 20.77
N ASN A 151 -9.51 18.66 21.18
CA ASN A 151 -10.08 19.96 20.76
C ASN A 151 -9.75 20.27 19.30
N PHE A 152 -8.67 19.73 18.77
CA PHE A 152 -8.23 19.92 17.39
C PHE A 152 -7.89 18.60 16.73
N HIS A 153 -7.97 18.57 15.41
CA HIS A 153 -7.69 17.41 14.56
C HIS A 153 -6.53 17.71 13.60
N CYS A 154 -5.90 16.67 13.09
CA CYS A 154 -4.87 16.78 12.06
C CYS A 154 -5.23 15.87 10.89
N GLY A 155 -6.39 16.16 10.26
CA GLY A 155 -6.86 15.41 9.08
C GLY A 155 -6.00 15.73 7.87
N MET A 156 -5.05 14.87 7.57
CA MET A 156 -4.16 14.99 6.42
C MET A 156 -3.84 13.61 5.82
N LEU A 157 -3.56 13.60 4.53
CA LEU A 157 -3.10 12.41 3.83
C LEU A 157 -1.65 12.59 3.38
N ILE A 158 -0.79 11.67 3.78
CA ILE A 158 0.58 11.56 3.26
C ILE A 158 0.61 10.40 2.27
N ARG A 159 0.87 10.68 1.00
CA ARG A 159 1.05 9.68 -0.04
C ARG A 159 2.52 9.43 -0.28
N ALA A 160 2.91 8.17 -0.37
CA ALA A 160 4.31 7.81 -0.62
C ALA A 160 4.40 6.54 -1.48
N PRO A 161 4.86 6.65 -2.75
CA PRO A 161 5.19 5.49 -3.57
C PRO A 161 6.28 4.64 -2.90
N CYS A 162 6.00 3.35 -2.67
CA CYS A 162 6.85 2.46 -1.88
C CYS A 162 7.19 1.15 -2.60
N SER A 163 7.96 0.30 -1.95
CA SER A 163 8.25 -1.08 -2.32
C SER A 163 9.11 -1.23 -3.57
N ALA A 164 9.39 -2.46 -3.96
CA ALA A 164 10.18 -2.84 -5.12
C ALA A 164 9.61 -2.30 -6.44
N VAL A 165 10.48 -2.08 -7.43
CA VAL A 165 10.11 -1.55 -8.75
C VAL A 165 10.81 -2.27 -9.91
N GLY A 166 11.61 -3.31 -9.60
CA GLY A 166 12.35 -4.11 -10.56
C GLY A 166 13.88 -3.94 -10.49
N HIS A 167 14.37 -2.72 -10.28
CA HIS A 167 15.80 -2.39 -10.17
C HIS A 167 16.04 -1.01 -9.53
N GLY A 168 15.22 -0.62 -8.56
CA GLY A 168 15.32 0.68 -7.88
C GLY A 168 16.54 0.79 -6.96
N GLY A 169 17.08 -0.33 -6.49
CA GLY A 169 18.23 -0.34 -5.58
C GLY A 169 17.91 0.22 -4.19
N ILE A 170 18.94 0.62 -3.46
CA ILE A 170 18.87 0.94 -2.03
C ILE A 170 18.03 2.17 -1.68
N TYR A 171 17.84 3.12 -2.60
CA TYR A 171 17.14 4.39 -2.32
C TYR A 171 15.81 4.56 -3.05
N HIS A 172 15.33 3.52 -3.77
CA HIS A 172 14.10 3.62 -4.55
C HIS A 172 13.23 2.35 -4.50
N SER A 173 13.47 1.47 -3.52
CA SER A 173 12.79 0.17 -3.43
C SER A 173 12.37 -0.22 -2.02
N GLN A 174 12.57 0.63 -1.03
CA GLN A 174 12.31 0.27 0.37
C GLN A 174 10.82 0.15 0.68
N SER A 175 10.50 -0.79 1.56
CA SER A 175 9.22 -0.92 2.24
C SER A 175 9.41 -0.42 3.66
N VAL A 176 8.81 0.73 3.99
CA VAL A 176 9.12 1.51 5.20
C VAL A 176 7.98 1.48 6.22
N GLU A 177 6.91 0.77 5.94
CA GLU A 177 5.67 0.75 6.75
C GLU A 177 5.94 0.40 8.21
N GLY A 178 6.88 -0.50 8.49
CA GLY A 178 7.23 -0.93 9.84
C GLY A 178 7.69 0.19 10.77
N TYR A 179 8.29 1.26 10.24
CA TYR A 179 8.69 2.41 11.04
C TYR A 179 7.50 3.23 11.55
N PHE A 180 6.38 3.18 10.85
CA PHE A 180 5.19 3.98 11.14
C PHE A 180 4.08 3.18 11.81
N THR A 181 3.99 1.88 11.60
CA THR A 181 3.00 1.01 12.26
C THR A 181 3.17 0.96 13.77
N HIS A 182 4.36 1.29 14.29
CA HIS A 182 4.62 1.44 15.73
C HIS A 182 4.14 2.78 16.31
N CYS A 183 3.63 3.72 15.50
CA CYS A 183 3.29 5.06 15.95
C CYS A 183 1.78 5.21 16.22
N PRO A 184 1.33 5.25 17.50
CA PRO A 184 -0.06 5.51 17.83
C PRO A 184 -0.52 6.88 17.33
N GLY A 185 -1.73 6.94 16.79
CA GLY A 185 -2.34 8.15 16.23
C GLY A 185 -2.27 8.23 14.71
N LEU A 186 -1.51 7.38 14.04
CA LEU A 186 -1.51 7.23 12.59
C LEU A 186 -2.52 6.19 12.12
N LYS A 187 -3.03 6.37 10.91
CA LYS A 187 -3.67 5.32 10.10
C LYS A 187 -2.79 5.03 8.90
N ILE A 188 -2.62 3.75 8.56
CA ILE A 188 -1.68 3.32 7.51
C ILE A 188 -2.37 2.35 6.57
N VAL A 189 -2.29 2.65 5.27
CA VAL A 189 -2.97 1.91 4.21
C VAL A 189 -1.97 1.57 3.11
N MET A 190 -2.07 0.36 2.57
CA MET A 190 -1.28 -0.08 1.41
C MET A 190 -2.16 -0.94 0.51
N PRO A 191 -2.84 -0.35 -0.49
CA PRO A 191 -3.73 -1.09 -1.38
C PRO A 191 -2.96 -2.02 -2.31
N SER A 192 -3.62 -3.08 -2.76
CA SER A 192 -3.10 -4.01 -3.76
C SER A 192 -3.73 -3.83 -5.14
N SER A 193 -4.89 -3.20 -5.25
CA SER A 193 -5.65 -3.10 -6.49
C SER A 193 -6.14 -1.67 -6.79
N PRO A 194 -6.47 -1.35 -8.06
CA PRO A 194 -6.95 -0.04 -8.46
C PRO A 194 -8.22 0.43 -7.72
N SER A 195 -9.23 -0.44 -7.59
CA SER A 195 -10.48 -0.09 -6.89
C SER A 195 -10.23 0.21 -5.41
N GLU A 196 -9.36 -0.58 -4.77
CA GLU A 196 -8.95 -0.33 -3.39
C GLU A 196 -8.17 0.98 -3.27
N ALA A 197 -7.25 1.24 -4.20
CA ALA A 197 -6.45 2.47 -4.16
C ALA A 197 -7.33 3.72 -4.20
N LYS A 198 -8.36 3.76 -5.06
CA LYS A 198 -9.29 4.88 -5.12
C LYS A 198 -10.16 4.99 -3.87
N GLY A 199 -10.82 3.89 -3.47
CA GLY A 199 -11.78 3.90 -2.38
C GLY A 199 -11.14 4.16 -1.01
N LEU A 200 -9.98 3.57 -0.73
CA LEU A 200 -9.23 3.79 0.51
C LEU A 200 -8.58 5.18 0.56
N LEU A 201 -8.08 5.70 -0.58
CA LEU A 201 -7.55 7.06 -0.66
C LEU A 201 -8.63 8.07 -0.29
N LEU A 202 -9.82 7.96 -0.89
CA LEU A 202 -10.95 8.84 -0.59
C LEU A 202 -11.38 8.73 0.86
N LYS A 203 -11.36 7.52 1.44
CA LYS A 203 -11.64 7.34 2.86
C LYS A 203 -10.58 8.00 3.75
N CYS A 204 -9.30 7.88 3.42
CA CYS A 204 -8.23 8.58 4.15
C CYS A 204 -8.38 10.11 4.11
N VAL A 205 -8.85 10.67 2.99
CA VAL A 205 -9.12 12.13 2.88
C VAL A 205 -10.30 12.56 3.76
N GLU A 206 -11.23 11.66 4.08
CA GLU A 206 -12.35 11.94 5.00
C GLU A 206 -11.97 11.85 6.48
N GLU A 207 -10.84 11.26 6.78
CA GLU A 207 -10.41 11.05 8.16
C GLU A 207 -9.94 12.35 8.82
N ASN A 208 -10.29 12.50 10.10
CA ASN A 208 -9.85 13.62 10.93
C ASN A 208 -8.48 13.38 11.60
N ASP A 209 -7.91 12.21 11.42
CA ASP A 209 -6.58 11.82 11.92
C ASP A 209 -5.63 11.59 10.74
N PRO A 210 -4.31 11.74 10.94
CA PRO A 210 -3.36 11.62 9.85
C PRO A 210 -3.30 10.20 9.30
N CYS A 211 -3.36 10.11 7.97
CA CYS A 211 -3.23 8.86 7.22
C CYS A 211 -1.92 8.84 6.43
N ILE A 212 -1.25 7.69 6.41
CA ILE A 212 -0.18 7.40 5.44
C ILE A 212 -0.71 6.38 4.44
N PHE A 213 -0.61 6.73 3.17
CA PHE A 213 -1.05 5.92 2.04
C PHE A 213 0.17 5.48 1.23
N PHE A 214 0.63 4.28 1.47
CA PHE A 214 1.75 3.68 0.74
C PHE A 214 1.27 3.06 -0.56
N GLU A 215 1.87 3.45 -1.68
CA GLU A 215 1.49 3.03 -3.02
C GLU A 215 2.57 2.12 -3.62
N PRO A 216 2.32 0.80 -3.76
CA PRO A 216 3.31 -0.10 -4.34
C PRO A 216 3.63 0.27 -5.79
N LYS A 217 4.83 0.78 -6.05
CA LYS A 217 5.25 1.35 -7.35
C LYS A 217 5.09 0.38 -8.53
N ILE A 218 5.40 -0.89 -8.31
CA ILE A 218 5.30 -1.91 -9.36
C ILE A 218 3.86 -2.10 -9.85
N LEU A 219 2.87 -1.79 -9.01
CA LEU A 219 1.45 -1.96 -9.33
C LEU A 219 0.88 -0.83 -10.17
N TYR A 220 1.50 0.34 -10.21
CA TYR A 220 0.95 1.51 -10.91
C TYR A 220 0.46 1.23 -12.33
N ARG A 221 1.18 0.39 -13.07
CA ARG A 221 0.83 0.05 -14.46
C ARG A 221 0.46 -1.40 -14.67
N SER A 222 0.86 -2.28 -13.75
CA SER A 222 0.68 -3.72 -13.89
C SER A 222 -0.65 -4.22 -13.31
N ALA A 223 -1.17 -3.59 -12.25
CA ALA A 223 -2.49 -3.89 -11.72
C ALA A 223 -3.55 -3.13 -12.50
N VAL A 224 -4.50 -3.85 -13.09
CA VAL A 224 -5.55 -3.29 -13.94
C VAL A 224 -6.86 -4.01 -13.65
N GLU A 225 -7.92 -3.24 -13.38
CA GLU A 225 -9.27 -3.77 -13.17
C GLU A 225 -10.35 -2.76 -13.57
N GLU A 226 -11.61 -3.18 -13.51
CA GLU A 226 -12.77 -2.30 -13.64
C GLU A 226 -12.95 -1.51 -12.34
N VAL A 227 -12.97 -0.18 -12.41
CA VAL A 227 -13.08 0.73 -11.26
C VAL A 227 -14.26 1.64 -11.46
N ASN A 228 -15.12 1.79 -10.46
CA ASN A 228 -16.21 2.74 -10.49
C ASN A 228 -15.66 4.18 -10.73
N PRO A 229 -16.08 4.87 -11.81
CA PRO A 229 -15.64 6.24 -12.06
C PRO A 229 -16.20 7.26 -11.07
N ASP A 230 -17.32 6.97 -10.41
CA ASP A 230 -17.98 7.84 -9.46
C ASP A 230 -17.28 7.83 -8.08
N TYR A 231 -17.77 8.68 -7.17
CA TYR A 231 -17.26 8.73 -5.80
C TYR A 231 -17.73 7.52 -5.00
N TYR A 232 -16.79 6.85 -4.34
CA TYR A 232 -17.06 5.82 -3.34
C TYR A 232 -15.88 5.75 -2.35
N THR A 233 -16.13 5.19 -1.18
CA THR A 233 -15.09 4.93 -0.18
C THR A 233 -15.10 3.46 0.23
N LEU A 234 -13.97 2.97 0.70
CA LEU A 234 -13.84 1.66 1.33
C LEU A 234 -13.46 1.82 2.80
N PRO A 235 -13.93 0.94 3.68
CA PRO A 235 -13.69 1.07 5.12
C PRO A 235 -12.22 0.82 5.48
N LEU A 236 -11.65 1.68 6.33
CA LEU A 236 -10.35 1.42 6.95
C LEU A 236 -10.46 0.34 8.01
N GLY A 237 -9.37 -0.40 8.24
CA GLY A 237 -9.32 -1.48 9.22
C GLY A 237 -10.07 -2.74 8.81
N LYS A 238 -10.39 -2.89 7.51
CA LYS A 238 -11.03 -4.08 6.95
C LYS A 238 -10.11 -4.75 5.95
N GLY A 239 -9.83 -6.03 6.20
CA GLY A 239 -9.15 -6.93 5.28
C GLY A 239 -10.12 -7.55 4.27
N ARG A 240 -9.59 -8.32 3.34
CA ARG A 240 -10.35 -9.00 2.29
C ARG A 240 -9.80 -10.42 2.07
N ILE A 241 -10.69 -11.42 2.04
CA ILE A 241 -10.34 -12.77 1.58
C ILE A 241 -10.32 -12.75 0.05
N LEU A 242 -9.17 -13.00 -0.53
CA LEU A 242 -8.99 -13.06 -1.98
C LEU A 242 -9.16 -14.46 -2.53
N VAL A 243 -8.78 -15.46 -1.74
CA VAL A 243 -8.91 -16.88 -2.06
C VAL A 243 -9.40 -17.59 -0.82
N GLU A 244 -10.51 -18.30 -0.95
CA GLU A 244 -11.02 -19.16 0.12
C GLU A 244 -10.16 -20.41 0.27
N GLY A 245 -9.88 -20.79 1.53
CA GLY A 245 -9.07 -21.97 1.83
C GLY A 245 -9.37 -22.57 3.20
N ARG A 246 -8.73 -23.73 3.47
CA ARG A 246 -8.97 -24.45 4.74
C ARG A 246 -7.73 -25.12 5.35
N ASP A 247 -6.60 -25.18 4.64
CA ASP A 247 -5.41 -25.90 5.11
C ASP A 247 -4.38 -24.96 5.75
N VAL A 248 -4.28 -23.73 5.28
CA VAL A 248 -3.38 -22.69 5.82
C VAL A 248 -3.90 -21.29 5.47
N THR A 249 -3.81 -20.37 6.41
CA THR A 249 -4.06 -18.94 6.19
C THR A 249 -2.76 -18.26 5.76
N MET A 250 -2.82 -17.46 4.68
CA MET A 250 -1.72 -16.61 4.26
C MET A 250 -2.15 -15.14 4.29
N VAL A 251 -1.45 -14.34 5.11
CA VAL A 251 -1.75 -12.92 5.33
C VAL A 251 -0.68 -12.06 4.66
N THR A 252 -1.12 -11.08 3.88
CA THR A 252 -0.21 -10.18 3.14
C THR A 252 -0.87 -8.83 2.84
N TYR A 253 -0.17 -7.96 2.10
CA TYR A 253 -0.64 -6.65 1.65
C TYR A 253 0.20 -6.12 0.49
N GLY A 254 -0.31 -5.12 -0.22
CA GLY A 254 0.40 -4.43 -1.31
C GLY A 254 0.76 -5.36 -2.47
N SER A 255 1.94 -5.16 -3.05
CA SER A 255 2.41 -5.95 -4.21
C SER A 255 2.57 -7.44 -3.92
N GLN A 256 2.86 -7.80 -2.68
CA GLN A 256 3.06 -9.19 -2.28
C GLN A 256 1.79 -10.05 -2.40
N VAL A 257 0.61 -9.43 -2.47
CA VAL A 257 -0.68 -10.10 -2.73
C VAL A 257 -0.62 -10.98 -3.99
N TYR A 258 -0.05 -10.48 -5.06
CA TYR A 258 -0.01 -11.21 -6.34
C TYR A 258 0.98 -12.39 -6.32
N VAL A 259 2.08 -12.23 -5.62
CA VAL A 259 3.05 -13.31 -5.39
C VAL A 259 2.42 -14.42 -4.54
N ALA A 260 1.68 -14.03 -3.50
CA ALA A 260 0.95 -14.92 -2.62
C ALA A 260 -0.19 -15.66 -3.37
N ALA A 261 -0.93 -14.95 -4.22
CA ALA A 261 -1.97 -15.56 -5.07
C ALA A 261 -1.38 -16.61 -6.02
N LYS A 262 -0.22 -16.33 -6.61
CA LYS A 262 0.49 -17.30 -7.47
C LYS A 262 0.94 -18.53 -6.69
N ALA A 263 1.49 -18.35 -5.49
CA ALA A 263 1.87 -19.45 -4.62
C ALA A 263 0.66 -20.30 -4.21
N ALA A 264 -0.49 -19.67 -3.89
CA ALA A 264 -1.74 -20.35 -3.59
C ALA A 264 -2.26 -21.16 -4.78
N GLU A 265 -2.18 -20.63 -6.03
CA GLU A 265 -2.50 -21.37 -7.25
C GLU A 265 -1.60 -22.60 -7.43
N MET A 266 -0.30 -22.47 -7.16
CA MET A 266 0.65 -23.58 -7.24
C MET A 266 0.36 -24.63 -6.16
N ALA A 267 0.10 -24.22 -4.92
CA ALA A 267 -0.25 -25.10 -3.82
C ALA A 267 -1.54 -25.88 -4.10
N ARG A 268 -2.54 -25.23 -4.71
CA ARG A 268 -3.80 -25.90 -5.13
C ARG A 268 -3.56 -27.03 -6.13
N LYS A 269 -2.57 -26.92 -7.02
CA LYS A 269 -2.21 -27.99 -7.96
C LYS A 269 -1.59 -29.20 -7.24
N GLU A 270 -1.07 -28.98 -6.04
CA GLU A 270 -0.54 -30.03 -5.16
C GLU A 270 -1.55 -30.49 -4.09
N GLY A 271 -2.82 -30.04 -4.20
CA GLY A 271 -3.91 -30.45 -3.30
C GLY A 271 -4.01 -29.67 -2.01
N ILE A 272 -3.25 -28.57 -1.85
CA ILE A 272 -3.26 -27.72 -0.66
C ILE A 272 -4.15 -26.49 -0.88
N SER A 273 -5.09 -26.24 0.05
CA SER A 273 -6.07 -25.16 0.00
C SER A 273 -5.65 -23.99 0.87
N VAL A 274 -5.14 -22.93 0.27
CA VAL A 274 -4.65 -21.72 0.96
C VAL A 274 -5.76 -20.69 1.05
N GLU A 275 -6.06 -20.17 2.24
CA GLU A 275 -6.87 -18.97 2.41
C GLU A 275 -5.98 -17.73 2.36
N LEU A 276 -6.16 -16.91 1.34
CA LEU A 276 -5.36 -15.71 1.13
C LEU A 276 -6.10 -14.46 1.58
N ILE A 277 -5.51 -13.71 2.52
CA ILE A 277 -6.04 -12.46 3.04
C ILE A 277 -5.13 -11.30 2.65
N ASP A 278 -5.74 -10.27 2.04
CA ASP A 278 -5.15 -8.95 1.87
C ASP A 278 -5.59 -8.03 3.02
N LEU A 279 -4.64 -7.51 3.78
CA LEU A 279 -4.94 -6.59 4.88
C LEU A 279 -5.40 -5.22 4.39
N ARG A 280 -4.90 -4.71 3.28
CA ARG A 280 -5.19 -3.37 2.72
C ARG A 280 -4.90 -2.22 3.69
N SER A 281 -5.38 -2.34 4.93
CA SER A 281 -5.18 -1.41 6.03
C SER A 281 -4.24 -2.04 7.05
N LEU A 282 -3.11 -1.38 7.31
CA LEU A 282 -2.08 -1.89 8.22
C LEU A 282 -2.27 -1.36 9.65
N LEU A 283 -2.79 -0.14 9.77
CA LEU A 283 -3.10 0.45 11.06
C LEU A 283 -4.37 1.33 10.93
N PRO A 284 -5.49 0.94 11.56
CA PRO A 284 -5.73 -0.37 12.16
C PRO A 284 -5.84 -1.48 11.10
N TRP A 285 -5.57 -2.74 11.49
CA TRP A 285 -5.78 -3.90 10.64
C TRP A 285 -6.97 -4.76 11.11
N ASP A 286 -7.49 -5.63 10.24
CA ASP A 286 -8.64 -6.47 10.55
C ASP A 286 -8.24 -7.71 11.36
N ARG A 287 -8.01 -7.52 12.66
CA ARG A 287 -7.60 -8.56 13.59
C ARG A 287 -8.62 -9.71 13.66
N GLN A 288 -9.91 -9.37 13.61
CA GLN A 288 -10.98 -10.38 13.69
C GLN A 288 -11.02 -11.29 12.47
N LEU A 289 -10.95 -10.72 11.26
CA LEU A 289 -10.93 -11.49 10.01
C LEU A 289 -9.79 -12.52 10.02
N VAL A 290 -8.58 -12.06 10.39
CA VAL A 290 -7.41 -12.93 10.42
C VAL A 290 -7.54 -14.01 11.51
N ALA A 291 -8.01 -13.64 12.69
CA ALA A 291 -8.22 -14.61 13.78
C ALA A 291 -9.24 -15.69 13.41
N ASP A 292 -10.34 -15.32 12.76
CA ASP A 292 -11.36 -16.28 12.31
C ASP A 292 -10.81 -17.24 11.27
N SER A 293 -10.02 -16.73 10.32
CA SER A 293 -9.33 -17.55 9.33
C SER A 293 -8.32 -18.50 9.96
N VAL A 294 -7.48 -18.02 10.88
CA VAL A 294 -6.47 -18.84 11.54
C VAL A 294 -7.13 -19.92 12.44
N LYS A 295 -8.22 -19.61 13.13
CA LYS A 295 -8.99 -20.59 13.90
C LYS A 295 -9.59 -21.69 13.01
N LYS A 296 -9.94 -21.36 11.77
CA LYS A 296 -10.44 -22.31 10.78
C LYS A 296 -9.35 -23.22 10.22
N THR A 297 -8.16 -22.68 9.95
CA THR A 297 -7.08 -23.39 9.24
C THR A 297 -6.05 -24.03 10.18
N GLY A 298 -5.92 -23.56 11.42
CA GLY A 298 -4.91 -23.99 12.39
C GLY A 298 -3.48 -23.54 12.06
N LYS A 299 -3.23 -22.96 10.88
CA LYS A 299 -1.89 -22.69 10.35
C LYS A 299 -1.84 -21.32 9.72
N VAL A 300 -0.72 -20.58 9.89
CA VAL A 300 -0.58 -19.23 9.34
C VAL A 300 0.80 -18.93 8.80
N ILE A 301 0.82 -18.26 7.65
CA ILE A 301 2.00 -17.66 7.02
C ILE A 301 1.72 -16.16 6.86
N VAL A 302 2.67 -15.32 7.27
CA VAL A 302 2.66 -13.88 7.02
C VAL A 302 3.79 -13.53 6.05
N THR A 303 3.47 -12.78 5.00
CA THR A 303 4.45 -12.38 3.98
C THR A 303 4.38 -10.90 3.64
N HIS A 304 5.54 -10.27 3.47
CA HIS A 304 5.69 -8.87 3.05
C HIS A 304 7.09 -8.62 2.46
N GLU A 305 7.28 -7.51 1.75
CA GLU A 305 8.55 -7.16 1.10
C GLU A 305 9.60 -6.60 2.07
N ALA A 306 9.19 -5.96 3.16
CA ALA A 306 10.11 -5.40 4.15
C ALA A 306 11.01 -6.47 4.79
N PRO A 307 12.18 -6.11 5.36
CA PRO A 307 13.04 -7.02 6.10
C PRO A 307 12.30 -7.78 7.20
N LYS A 308 12.76 -8.99 7.50
CA LYS A 308 12.11 -9.89 8.48
C LYS A 308 12.22 -9.37 9.90
N THR A 309 13.41 -8.87 10.30
CA THR A 309 13.66 -8.37 11.66
C THR A 309 12.89 -7.09 11.90
N SER A 310 12.04 -7.07 12.92
CA SER A 310 11.17 -5.93 13.29
C SER A 310 10.26 -5.43 12.16
N GLY A 311 10.10 -6.20 11.09
CA GLY A 311 9.11 -5.94 10.06
C GLY A 311 7.69 -6.15 10.61
N TYR A 312 6.69 -5.55 9.94
CA TYR A 312 5.30 -5.57 10.43
C TYR A 312 4.73 -6.99 10.64
N GLY A 313 5.21 -7.98 9.90
CA GLY A 313 4.86 -9.38 10.11
C GLY A 313 5.22 -9.92 11.51
N ALA A 314 6.14 -9.28 12.24
CA ALA A 314 6.43 -9.67 13.62
C ALA A 314 5.28 -9.30 14.56
N GLU A 315 4.71 -8.10 14.40
CA GLU A 315 3.52 -7.66 15.12
C GLU A 315 2.31 -8.53 14.80
N LEU A 316 2.07 -8.79 13.52
CA LEU A 316 0.96 -9.65 13.08
C LEU A 316 1.05 -11.05 13.72
N VAL A 317 2.22 -11.68 13.68
CA VAL A 317 2.43 -13.00 14.28
C VAL A 317 2.25 -12.97 15.80
N SER A 318 2.73 -11.92 16.47
CA SER A 318 2.54 -11.76 17.94
C SER A 318 1.05 -11.69 18.27
N SER A 319 0.32 -10.79 17.63
CA SER A 319 -1.12 -10.62 17.84
C SER A 319 -1.93 -11.88 17.48
N ILE A 320 -1.60 -12.54 16.36
CA ILE A 320 -2.25 -13.81 15.97
C ILE A 320 -1.99 -14.89 17.02
N THR A 321 -0.78 -14.95 17.56
CA THR A 321 -0.45 -15.94 18.61
C THR A 321 -1.26 -15.68 19.88
N GLU A 322 -1.42 -14.42 20.29
CA GLU A 322 -2.26 -14.06 21.44
C GLU A 322 -3.73 -14.48 21.23
N ASP A 323 -4.29 -14.22 20.03
CA ASP A 323 -5.71 -14.46 19.75
C ASP A 323 -6.05 -15.92 19.45
N CYS A 324 -5.07 -16.68 18.92
CA CYS A 324 -5.31 -17.98 18.30
C CYS A 324 -4.43 -19.10 18.88
N PHE A 325 -3.69 -18.89 19.97
CA PHE A 325 -2.71 -19.84 20.51
C PHE A 325 -3.24 -21.29 20.59
N LEU A 326 -4.44 -21.46 21.13
CA LEU A 326 -5.05 -22.78 21.31
C LEU A 326 -5.57 -23.40 19.99
N SER A 327 -5.61 -22.64 18.91
CA SER A 327 -6.05 -23.11 17.59
C SER A 327 -4.87 -23.38 16.66
N LEU A 328 -3.66 -22.97 17.03
CA LEU A 328 -2.46 -23.16 16.21
C LEU A 328 -2.00 -24.63 16.24
N GLU A 329 -1.88 -25.22 15.06
CA GLU A 329 -1.38 -26.58 14.82
C GLU A 329 0.08 -26.60 14.34
N ALA A 330 0.62 -25.44 13.95
CA ALA A 330 2.00 -25.27 13.55
C ALA A 330 2.53 -23.90 14.00
N PRO A 331 3.85 -23.71 14.13
CA PRO A 331 4.44 -22.40 14.42
C PRO A 331 4.07 -21.37 13.35
N PRO A 332 3.57 -20.16 13.72
CA PRO A 332 3.37 -19.09 12.77
C PRO A 332 4.65 -18.77 11.99
N THR A 333 4.56 -18.73 10.69
CA THR A 333 5.72 -18.62 9.81
C THR A 333 5.76 -17.27 9.09
N ARG A 334 6.94 -16.63 9.04
CA ARG A 334 7.15 -15.37 8.31
C ARG A 334 8.06 -15.61 7.11
N VAL A 335 7.57 -15.22 5.93
CA VAL A 335 8.34 -15.22 4.67
C VAL A 335 8.43 -13.77 4.20
N CYS A 336 9.56 -13.12 4.48
CA CYS A 336 9.76 -11.69 4.32
C CYS A 336 11.02 -11.39 3.51
N GLY A 337 11.26 -10.12 3.19
CA GLY A 337 12.52 -9.65 2.65
C GLY A 337 13.70 -10.02 3.56
N LEU A 338 14.89 -10.09 2.98
CA LEU A 338 16.11 -10.41 3.72
C LEU A 338 16.51 -9.23 4.62
N ASP A 339 17.19 -9.54 5.74
CA ASP A 339 17.76 -8.54 6.66
C ASP A 339 19.05 -7.94 6.09
N THR A 340 18.94 -7.31 4.92
CA THR A 340 20.04 -6.62 4.22
C THR A 340 19.51 -5.32 3.61
N PRO A 341 20.38 -4.34 3.29
CA PRO A 341 19.99 -3.24 2.42
C PRO A 341 19.42 -3.75 1.10
N PHE A 342 18.47 -3.04 0.53
CA PHE A 342 17.78 -3.49 -0.68
C PHE A 342 18.75 -3.56 -1.87
N PRO A 343 18.96 -4.73 -2.50
CA PRO A 343 19.92 -4.89 -3.58
C PRO A 343 19.35 -4.43 -4.92
N LEU A 344 20.25 -4.17 -5.90
CA LEU A 344 19.83 -3.88 -7.27
C LEU A 344 19.10 -5.07 -7.92
N HIS A 345 19.50 -6.29 -7.59
CA HIS A 345 18.85 -7.53 -8.03
C HIS A 345 17.80 -7.98 -7.01
N GLU A 346 16.59 -7.50 -7.15
CA GLU A 346 15.47 -7.68 -6.21
C GLU A 346 15.06 -9.13 -5.99
N ARG A 347 15.22 -10.00 -6.99
CA ARG A 347 14.75 -11.40 -6.97
C ARG A 347 15.33 -12.24 -5.82
N LEU A 348 16.55 -11.98 -5.40
CA LEU A 348 17.17 -12.71 -4.28
C LEU A 348 16.64 -12.21 -2.93
N TYR A 349 16.35 -10.93 -2.85
CA TYR A 349 15.88 -10.25 -1.64
C TYR A 349 14.42 -10.57 -1.34
N LEU A 350 13.54 -10.42 -2.34
CA LEU A 350 12.10 -10.52 -2.18
C LEU A 350 11.62 -11.96 -1.91
N PRO A 351 10.57 -12.13 -1.10
CA PRO A 351 9.77 -13.34 -1.15
C PRO A 351 9.23 -13.55 -2.57
N ASN A 352 9.33 -14.77 -3.06
CA ASN A 352 8.77 -15.16 -4.36
C ASN A 352 7.83 -16.35 -4.19
N GLU A 353 7.11 -16.70 -5.26
CA GLU A 353 6.13 -17.77 -5.27
C GLU A 353 6.68 -19.14 -4.87
N LEU A 354 7.95 -19.42 -5.17
CA LEU A 354 8.61 -20.68 -4.79
C LEU A 354 8.92 -20.72 -3.29
N LYS A 355 9.50 -19.64 -2.72
CA LYS A 355 9.75 -19.53 -1.28
C LYS A 355 8.45 -19.66 -0.48
N LEU A 356 7.36 -19.08 -1.00
CA LEU A 356 6.04 -19.19 -0.38
C LEU A 356 5.48 -20.61 -0.49
N LEU A 357 5.59 -21.25 -1.64
CA LEU A 357 5.16 -22.65 -1.83
C LEU A 357 5.90 -23.60 -0.88
N ASP A 358 7.22 -23.44 -0.74
CA ASP A 358 8.02 -24.24 0.20
C ASP A 358 7.57 -24.03 1.65
N ALA A 359 7.28 -22.78 2.04
CA ALA A 359 6.74 -22.46 3.36
C ALA A 359 5.34 -23.06 3.56
N ILE A 360 4.45 -22.99 2.57
CA ILE A 360 3.12 -23.61 2.60
C ILE A 360 3.25 -25.11 2.88
N LYS A 361 4.09 -25.82 2.10
CA LYS A 361 4.32 -27.25 2.28
C LYS A 361 4.87 -27.57 3.66
N SER A 362 5.86 -26.82 4.11
CA SER A 362 6.47 -27.02 5.44
C SER A 362 5.49 -26.84 6.58
N VAL A 363 4.61 -25.83 6.49
CA VAL A 363 3.62 -25.54 7.54
C VAL A 363 2.45 -26.53 7.52
N VAL A 364 2.01 -26.95 6.32
CA VAL A 364 0.89 -27.89 6.18
C VAL A 364 1.28 -29.30 6.64
N HIS A 365 2.54 -29.71 6.45
CA HIS A 365 3.04 -31.03 6.83
C HIS A 365 3.77 -31.05 8.18
N PHE A 366 3.67 -29.96 8.96
CA PHE A 366 4.24 -29.89 10.32
C PHE A 366 3.53 -30.89 11.25
#